data_18e21402dcf8f2e8ac50355b64af52f2
#
_entry.id   18e21402dcf8f2e8ac50355b64af52f2
#
_cell.length_a   1.000
_cell.length_b   1.000
_cell.length_c   1.000
_cell.angle_alpha   90.00
_cell.angle_beta   90.00
_cell.angle_gamma   90.00
#
_symmetry.space_group_name_H-M   'P 1'
#
loop_
_entity.id
_entity.type
_entity.pdbx_description
1 polymer ?
#
loop_
_entity_poly.entity_id
_entity_poly.type
_entity_poly.pdbx_seq_one_letter_code
_entity_poly.pdbx_strand_id
1 'polypeptide(L)'
;VSDLAPGAVPTLEAKSPYELRVHLGEDVPDSDVRTALQNGQMGFLHSFTTASAVDGPGMRVVAWTTGCQFKCLYCHNPDTWKMSNGIPVTLARAAGELAKYRTGLQVMSGGLTISGGEPLLQDRFVVDLATAARNLGIHTALDTNGFLGERLSDADLEAFDLVLLDLKTWDDDRHRTLTGQPVGPVHDFARRLAAKKRPVWVRFVLVPGLTDDAANIEPIATFCQQLGNVERVDVLPFHQLGRFKWQQLRMEYALEETEPPKPEIVEKAVAIFRALGLKAY
;
A
#
# COMPACT_ATOMS: atom_id res chain seq x y z
N VAL A 1 24.10 -2.05 -23.55
CA VAL A 1 24.76 -1.98 -22.24
C VAL A 1 26.10 -1.31 -22.45
N SER A 2 26.15 -0.02 -22.50
CA SER A 2 27.37 0.80 -22.33
C SER A 2 26.94 2.26 -22.44
N ASP A 3 27.40 3.08 -21.53
CA ASP A 3 27.31 4.53 -21.44
C ASP A 3 26.30 5.10 -20.42
N LEU A 4 26.39 4.57 -19.19
CA LEU A 4 26.06 5.40 -18.03
C LEU A 4 27.38 5.90 -17.45
N ALA A 5 27.57 7.23 -17.46
CA ALA A 5 28.68 7.85 -16.77
C ALA A 5 28.68 7.45 -15.29
N PRO A 6 29.85 7.15 -14.66
CA PRO A 6 29.91 6.82 -13.25
C PRO A 6 29.33 7.99 -12.44
N GLY A 7 28.29 7.73 -11.65
CA GLY A 7 27.60 8.70 -10.79
C GLY A 7 26.23 9.19 -11.28
N ALA A 8 25.70 8.70 -12.40
CA ALA A 8 24.34 9.02 -12.81
C ALA A 8 23.34 8.13 -12.04
N VAL A 9 22.73 8.71 -11.00
CA VAL A 9 21.59 8.07 -10.31
C VAL A 9 20.42 8.00 -11.29
N PRO A 10 19.79 6.80 -11.48
CA PRO A 10 18.65 6.68 -12.37
C PRO A 10 17.52 7.63 -11.92
N THR A 11 17.18 8.60 -12.76
CA THR A 11 15.98 9.41 -12.56
C THR A 11 14.77 8.55 -12.86
N LEU A 12 13.90 8.35 -11.88
CA LEU A 12 12.54 7.83 -12.13
C LEU A 12 11.80 8.93 -12.89
N GLU A 13 11.64 8.76 -14.20
CA GLU A 13 10.77 9.64 -14.97
C GLU A 13 9.34 9.52 -14.44
N ALA A 14 8.69 10.66 -14.22
CA ALA A 14 7.28 10.69 -13.87
C ALA A 14 6.48 10.03 -15.01
N LYS A 15 5.86 8.88 -14.70
CA LYS A 15 5.06 8.12 -15.69
C LYS A 15 3.64 8.65 -15.83
N SER A 16 3.26 9.61 -14.98
CA SER A 16 1.99 10.32 -15.02
C SER A 16 2.25 11.81 -14.83
N PRO A 17 1.59 12.69 -15.63
CA PRO A 17 1.70 14.13 -15.46
C PRO A 17 1.15 14.64 -14.12
N TYR A 18 0.43 13.79 -13.38
CA TYR A 18 -0.15 14.11 -12.07
C TYR A 18 0.72 13.63 -10.90
N GLU A 19 1.80 12.89 -11.15
CA GLU A 19 2.72 12.43 -10.10
C GLU A 19 3.95 13.35 -10.02
N LEU A 20 3.99 14.16 -8.97
CA LEU A 20 5.22 14.84 -8.59
C LEU A 20 6.14 13.82 -7.92
N ARG A 21 7.20 13.42 -8.60
CA ARG A 21 8.17 12.45 -8.08
C ARG A 21 9.40 13.15 -7.57
N VAL A 22 9.75 12.83 -6.33
CA VAL A 22 10.99 13.29 -5.70
C VAL A 22 12.08 12.26 -5.93
N HIS A 23 13.24 12.72 -6.32
CA HIS A 23 14.43 11.88 -6.50
C HIS A 23 15.06 11.57 -5.14
N LEU A 24 15.10 10.30 -4.74
CA LEU A 24 15.62 9.85 -3.45
C LEU A 24 16.86 8.94 -3.56
N GLY A 25 17.32 8.65 -4.78
CA GLY A 25 18.48 7.78 -4.99
C GLY A 25 19.76 8.36 -4.39
N GLU A 26 20.59 7.50 -3.84
CA GLU A 26 21.91 7.81 -3.28
C GLU A 26 22.92 6.77 -3.74
N ASP A 27 24.18 7.17 -3.84
CA ASP A 27 25.30 6.24 -4.01
C ASP A 27 25.56 5.56 -2.65
N VAL A 28 25.25 4.28 -2.57
CA VAL A 28 25.51 3.48 -1.38
C VAL A 28 26.55 2.42 -1.71
N PRO A 29 27.64 2.30 -0.93
CA PRO A 29 28.63 1.26 -1.13
C PRO A 29 28.03 -0.15 -1.07
N ASP A 30 28.28 -0.98 -2.07
CA ASP A 30 27.74 -2.34 -2.17
C ASP A 30 28.01 -3.21 -0.93
N SER A 31 29.16 -2.98 -0.27
CA SER A 31 29.56 -3.72 0.95
C SER A 31 28.58 -3.54 2.11
N ASP A 32 27.91 -2.39 2.19
CA ASP A 32 27.11 -2.00 3.35
C ASP A 32 25.61 -2.18 3.11
N VAL A 33 25.17 -2.33 1.85
CA VAL A 33 23.77 -2.43 1.45
C VAL A 33 23.05 -3.59 2.15
N ARG A 34 23.65 -4.78 2.19
CA ARG A 34 23.01 -5.96 2.79
C ARG A 34 22.76 -5.76 4.29
N THR A 35 23.74 -5.24 5.01
CA THR A 35 23.65 -4.96 6.44
C THR A 35 22.65 -3.85 6.70
N ALA A 36 22.68 -2.77 5.91
CA ALA A 36 21.76 -1.65 6.03
C ALA A 36 20.29 -2.06 5.75
N LEU A 37 20.04 -2.97 4.82
CA LEU A 37 18.72 -3.53 4.57
C LEU A 37 18.23 -4.39 5.74
N GLN A 38 19.12 -5.24 6.31
CA GLN A 38 18.75 -6.13 7.39
C GLN A 38 18.42 -5.39 8.70
N ASN A 39 19.04 -4.26 8.94
CA ASN A 39 18.85 -3.46 10.15
C ASN A 39 17.91 -2.25 9.98
N GLY A 40 17.25 -2.11 8.83
CA GLY A 40 16.28 -1.03 8.57
C GLY A 40 16.88 0.32 8.19
N GLN A 41 18.22 0.44 8.13
CA GLN A 41 18.89 1.69 7.76
C GLN A 41 18.73 2.04 6.27
N MET A 42 18.27 1.10 5.48
CA MET A 42 17.99 1.25 4.05
C MET A 42 16.74 0.49 3.64
N GLY A 43 16.02 1.03 2.66
CA GLY A 43 14.92 0.36 1.97
C GLY A 43 14.97 0.59 0.46
N PHE A 44 14.17 -0.14 -0.27
CA PHE A 44 13.94 0.06 -1.70
C PHE A 44 12.61 0.74 -1.93
N LEU A 45 12.63 1.95 -2.46
CA LEU A 45 11.45 2.71 -2.83
C LEU A 45 11.28 2.74 -4.36
N HIS A 46 10.06 2.56 -4.81
CA HIS A 46 9.67 2.79 -6.20
C HIS A 46 9.59 4.30 -6.49
N SER A 47 8.96 5.04 -5.59
CA SER A 47 8.73 6.48 -5.73
C SER A 47 8.28 7.10 -4.42
N PHE A 48 8.24 8.43 -4.43
CA PHE A 48 7.78 9.26 -3.32
C PHE A 48 6.83 10.32 -3.86
N THR A 49 5.53 10.19 -3.54
CA THR A 49 4.48 11.09 -4.02
C THR A 49 4.18 12.13 -2.94
N THR A 50 4.16 13.42 -3.28
CA THR A 50 4.11 14.50 -2.29
C THR A 50 2.73 15.09 -2.03
N ALA A 51 1.71 14.70 -2.79
CA ALA A 51 0.36 15.23 -2.67
C ALA A 51 -0.68 14.20 -3.12
N SER A 52 -1.03 13.26 -2.24
CA SER A 52 -2.14 12.33 -2.46
C SER A 52 -3.30 12.66 -1.51
N ALA A 53 -4.52 12.67 -2.04
CA ALA A 53 -5.75 12.86 -1.29
C ALA A 53 -6.54 11.55 -1.08
N VAL A 54 -6.02 10.41 -1.57
CA VAL A 54 -6.74 9.13 -1.58
C VAL A 54 -6.05 8.02 -0.77
N ASP A 55 -4.86 8.29 -0.25
CA ASP A 55 -4.06 7.30 0.46
C ASP A 55 -4.07 7.52 1.99
N GLY A 56 -5.20 7.92 2.54
CA GLY A 56 -5.40 8.17 3.97
C GLY A 56 -5.99 9.54 4.27
N PRO A 57 -6.10 9.92 5.55
CA PRO A 57 -6.73 11.18 5.95
C PRO A 57 -5.86 12.40 5.59
N GLY A 58 -6.52 13.46 5.12
CA GLY A 58 -5.86 14.71 4.74
C GLY A 58 -4.96 14.55 3.51
N MET A 59 -4.00 15.46 3.35
CA MET A 59 -3.03 15.40 2.26
C MET A 59 -1.85 14.49 2.65
N ARG A 60 -1.56 13.48 1.81
CA ARG A 60 -0.53 12.49 2.12
C ARG A 60 0.74 12.71 1.30
N VAL A 61 1.86 12.53 1.97
CA VAL A 61 3.09 12.10 1.31
C VAL A 61 3.07 10.58 1.32
N VAL A 62 3.30 9.95 0.17
CA VAL A 62 3.28 8.49 0.05
C VAL A 62 4.65 7.98 -0.32
N ALA A 63 5.22 7.12 0.50
CA ALA A 63 6.43 6.36 0.20
C ALA A 63 6.02 5.00 -0.39
N TRP A 64 6.28 4.80 -1.68
CA TRP A 64 5.95 3.58 -2.40
C TRP A 64 7.13 2.62 -2.33
N THR A 65 6.99 1.54 -1.56
CA THR A 65 8.01 0.49 -1.46
C THR A 65 7.97 -0.47 -2.64
N THR A 66 9.05 -1.21 -2.87
CA THR A 66 9.09 -2.33 -3.82
C THR A 66 9.16 -3.67 -3.11
N GLY A 67 8.84 -4.72 -3.86
CA GLY A 67 8.65 -6.07 -3.36
C GLY A 67 7.18 -6.33 -3.01
N CYS A 68 6.59 -7.41 -3.55
CA CYS A 68 5.27 -7.87 -3.16
C CYS A 68 5.19 -9.38 -3.35
N GLN A 69 4.71 -10.09 -2.34
CA GLN A 69 4.48 -11.54 -2.41
C GLN A 69 3.15 -11.88 -3.13
N PHE A 70 2.21 -10.91 -3.20
CA PHE A 70 0.99 -11.07 -3.97
C PHE A 70 1.24 -10.84 -5.47
N LYS A 71 0.44 -11.52 -6.29
CA LYS A 71 0.40 -11.38 -7.74
C LYS A 71 -1.02 -11.09 -8.19
N CYS A 72 -1.62 -10.05 -7.57
CA CYS A 72 -3.02 -9.72 -7.81
C CYS A 72 -3.31 -9.51 -9.28
N LEU A 73 -4.36 -10.15 -9.80
CA LEU A 73 -4.74 -10.07 -11.21
C LEU A 73 -5.04 -8.63 -11.66
N TYR A 74 -5.51 -7.77 -10.75
CA TYR A 74 -5.83 -6.37 -11.00
C TYR A 74 -4.74 -5.38 -10.53
N CYS A 75 -3.51 -5.83 -10.31
CA CYS A 75 -2.48 -4.96 -9.75
C CYS A 75 -2.23 -3.72 -10.61
N HIS A 76 -2.34 -2.54 -10.00
CA HIS A 76 -2.01 -1.27 -10.67
C HIS A 76 -0.52 -1.03 -10.81
N ASN A 77 0.28 -1.65 -9.94
CA ASN A 77 1.70 -1.41 -9.83
C ASN A 77 2.51 -2.73 -9.93
N PRO A 78 2.35 -3.54 -11.01
CA PRO A 78 3.11 -4.79 -11.17
C PRO A 78 4.61 -4.53 -11.25
N ASP A 79 5.02 -3.32 -11.60
CA ASP A 79 6.39 -2.84 -11.58
C ASP A 79 7.01 -2.78 -10.17
N THR A 80 6.20 -2.78 -9.11
CA THR A 80 6.68 -2.87 -7.72
C THR A 80 6.89 -4.30 -7.22
N TRP A 81 6.52 -5.33 -7.96
CA TRP A 81 6.58 -6.71 -7.47
C TRP A 81 7.98 -7.21 -7.12
N LYS A 82 8.99 -6.74 -7.86
CA LYS A 82 10.39 -7.11 -7.60
C LYS A 82 11.06 -6.04 -6.75
N MET A 83 11.74 -6.45 -5.69
CA MET A 83 12.53 -5.56 -4.85
C MET A 83 13.56 -4.76 -5.67
N SER A 84 14.21 -5.44 -6.62
CA SER A 84 15.24 -4.86 -7.51
C SER A 84 14.73 -3.77 -8.48
N ASN A 85 13.42 -3.58 -8.57
CA ASN A 85 12.85 -2.48 -9.37
C ASN A 85 12.80 -1.15 -8.59
N GLY A 86 13.15 -1.19 -7.31
CA GLY A 86 13.23 -0.01 -6.46
C GLY A 86 14.61 0.66 -6.49
N ILE A 87 14.63 1.89 -6.02
CA ILE A 87 15.87 2.65 -5.77
C ILE A 87 16.26 2.43 -4.32
N PRO A 88 17.52 2.09 -4.00
CA PRO A 88 17.99 2.03 -2.64
C PRO A 88 17.99 3.43 -2.03
N VAL A 89 17.40 3.57 -0.84
CA VAL A 89 17.27 4.83 -0.13
C VAL A 89 17.61 4.61 1.33
N THR A 90 18.50 5.44 1.89
CA THR A 90 18.78 5.40 3.32
C THR A 90 17.61 5.96 4.13
N LEU A 91 17.42 5.45 5.34
CA LEU A 91 16.42 5.96 6.28
C LEU A 91 16.59 7.47 6.52
N ALA A 92 17.84 7.91 6.70
CA ALA A 92 18.17 9.32 6.90
C ALA A 92 17.73 10.19 5.71
N ARG A 93 17.91 9.69 4.48
CA ARG A 93 17.49 10.41 3.26
C ARG A 93 15.97 10.48 3.16
N ALA A 94 15.27 9.37 3.38
CA ALA A 94 13.81 9.34 3.32
C ALA A 94 13.18 10.24 4.40
N ALA A 95 13.67 10.18 5.63
CA ALA A 95 13.21 11.02 6.73
C ALA A 95 13.53 12.51 6.50
N GLY A 96 14.73 12.81 5.97
CA GLY A 96 15.13 14.18 5.63
C GLY A 96 14.28 14.79 4.51
N GLU A 97 13.88 13.99 3.52
CA GLU A 97 12.93 14.42 2.48
C GLU A 97 11.57 14.71 3.07
N LEU A 98 11.03 13.78 3.88
CA LEU A 98 9.74 13.95 4.54
C LEU A 98 9.70 15.23 5.41
N ALA A 99 10.77 15.53 6.11
CA ALA A 99 10.85 16.70 7.00
C ALA A 99 10.57 18.04 6.26
N LYS A 100 10.86 18.13 4.97
CA LYS A 100 10.58 19.32 4.14
C LYS A 100 9.07 19.61 4.03
N TYR A 101 8.24 18.59 4.14
CA TYR A 101 6.78 18.72 3.99
C TYR A 101 6.04 18.85 5.34
N ARG A 102 6.77 18.77 6.47
CA ARG A 102 6.19 18.74 7.83
C ARG A 102 5.13 19.82 8.05
N THR A 103 5.47 21.09 7.82
CA THR A 103 4.55 22.22 8.07
C THR A 103 3.31 22.14 7.19
N GLY A 104 3.47 21.86 5.90
CA GLY A 104 2.35 21.70 4.97
C GLY A 104 1.42 20.56 5.37
N LEU A 105 1.98 19.40 5.74
CA LEU A 105 1.20 18.25 6.19
C LEU A 105 0.40 18.57 7.46
N GLN A 106 1.02 19.25 8.43
CA GLN A 106 0.31 19.65 9.67
C GLN A 106 -0.84 20.60 9.39
N VAL A 107 -0.64 21.61 8.53
CA VAL A 107 -1.70 22.56 8.15
C VAL A 107 -2.85 21.87 7.41
N MET A 108 -2.55 20.89 6.57
CA MET A 108 -3.56 20.16 5.78
C MET A 108 -4.11 18.92 6.49
N SER A 109 -3.87 18.76 7.81
CA SER A 109 -4.26 17.55 8.58
C SER A 109 -3.84 16.26 7.88
N GLY A 110 -2.67 16.29 7.24
CA GLY A 110 -2.13 15.22 6.43
C GLY A 110 -1.08 14.39 7.15
N GLY A 111 -0.32 13.60 6.40
CA GLY A 111 0.71 12.75 6.98
C GLY A 111 1.50 11.93 5.96
N LEU A 112 2.27 10.98 6.47
CA LEU A 112 2.97 9.97 5.71
C LEU A 112 2.08 8.74 5.55
N THR A 113 1.99 8.21 4.33
CA THR A 113 1.51 6.85 4.07
C THR A 113 2.66 6.03 3.50
N ILE A 114 2.89 4.86 4.04
CA ILE A 114 3.86 3.91 3.50
C ILE A 114 3.07 2.80 2.82
N SER A 115 3.23 2.70 1.51
CA SER A 115 2.50 1.83 0.59
C SER A 115 3.46 1.19 -0.42
N GLY A 116 2.99 0.74 -1.58
CA GLY A 116 3.83 0.29 -2.69
C GLY A 116 3.45 -1.07 -3.23
N GLY A 117 4.39 -2.02 -3.23
CA GLY A 117 4.09 -3.44 -3.38
C GLY A 117 3.47 -3.96 -2.09
N GLU A 118 4.31 -4.44 -1.17
CA GLU A 118 3.94 -4.76 0.21
C GLU A 118 5.01 -4.20 1.15
N PRO A 119 4.68 -3.15 1.92
CA PRO A 119 5.65 -2.52 2.82
C PRO A 119 6.30 -3.49 3.82
N LEU A 120 5.54 -4.45 4.32
CA LEU A 120 6.02 -5.40 5.33
C LEU A 120 7.04 -6.43 4.81
N LEU A 121 7.37 -6.42 3.52
CA LEU A 121 8.59 -7.09 3.03
C LEU A 121 9.85 -6.37 3.50
N GLN A 122 9.73 -5.09 3.87
CA GLN A 122 10.80 -4.22 4.36
C GLN A 122 10.45 -3.67 5.76
N ASP A 123 9.87 -4.54 6.60
CA ASP A 123 9.27 -4.21 7.90
C ASP A 123 10.13 -3.29 8.77
N ARG A 124 11.44 -3.56 8.92
CA ARG A 124 12.35 -2.74 9.71
C ARG A 124 12.44 -1.30 9.20
N PHE A 125 12.74 -1.14 7.92
CA PHE A 125 12.80 0.18 7.29
C PHE A 125 11.48 0.94 7.40
N VAL A 126 10.37 0.24 7.23
CA VAL A 126 9.02 0.81 7.26
C VAL A 126 8.66 1.31 8.67
N VAL A 127 8.96 0.51 9.71
CA VAL A 127 8.74 0.89 11.12
C VAL A 127 9.64 2.08 11.49
N ASP A 128 10.90 2.05 11.09
CA ASP A 128 11.86 3.12 11.42
C ASP A 128 11.48 4.44 10.71
N LEU A 129 11.02 4.37 9.44
CA LEU A 129 10.54 5.55 8.71
C LEU A 129 9.27 6.12 9.33
N ALA A 130 8.31 5.26 9.72
CA ALA A 130 7.10 5.69 10.43
C ALA A 130 7.44 6.34 11.78
N THR A 131 8.38 5.74 12.53
CA THR A 131 8.87 6.29 13.80
C THR A 131 9.52 7.66 13.62
N ALA A 132 10.36 7.82 12.59
CA ALA A 132 10.96 9.11 12.24
C ALA A 132 9.89 10.16 11.89
N ALA A 133 8.84 9.78 11.16
CA ALA A 133 7.71 10.66 10.86
C ALA A 133 6.96 11.11 12.13
N ARG A 134 6.68 10.18 13.04
CA ARG A 134 6.04 10.49 14.33
C ARG A 134 6.88 11.44 15.19
N ASN A 135 8.19 11.26 15.20
CA ASN A 135 9.12 12.17 15.90
C ASN A 135 9.09 13.60 15.32
N LEU A 136 8.70 13.74 14.05
CA LEU A 136 8.43 15.03 13.42
C LEU A 136 7.01 15.56 13.70
N GLY A 137 6.17 14.83 14.42
CA GLY A 137 4.76 15.17 14.67
C GLY A 137 3.89 15.00 13.41
N ILE A 138 4.26 14.08 12.54
CA ILE A 138 3.54 13.75 11.30
C ILE A 138 2.72 12.47 11.51
N HIS A 139 1.43 12.52 11.22
CA HIS A 139 0.52 11.36 11.25
C HIS A 139 1.00 10.28 10.26
N THR A 140 0.96 9.01 10.69
CA THR A 140 1.49 7.87 9.93
C THR A 140 0.39 6.88 9.59
N ALA A 141 0.41 6.38 8.35
CA ALA A 141 -0.45 5.31 7.89
C ALA A 141 0.38 4.20 7.21
N LEU A 142 0.02 2.95 7.50
CA LEU A 142 0.53 1.77 6.81
C LEU A 142 -0.55 1.28 5.84
N ASP A 143 -0.23 1.24 4.54
CA ASP A 143 -1.10 0.67 3.50
C ASP A 143 -0.56 -0.70 3.11
N THR A 144 -1.25 -1.76 3.50
CA THR A 144 -0.74 -3.14 3.44
C THR A 144 -1.82 -4.13 3.03
N ASN A 145 -1.40 -5.20 2.37
CA ASN A 145 -2.26 -6.36 2.13
C ASN A 145 -2.43 -7.25 3.38
N GLY A 146 -1.74 -6.96 4.47
CA GLY A 146 -1.88 -7.62 5.76
C GLY A 146 -1.26 -9.01 5.88
N PHE A 147 -0.83 -9.63 4.79
CA PHE A 147 -0.35 -11.02 4.78
C PHE A 147 0.89 -11.24 5.65
N LEU A 148 1.76 -10.24 5.73
CA LEU A 148 2.99 -10.28 6.54
C LEU A 148 2.84 -9.58 7.90
N GLY A 149 1.61 -9.36 8.36
CA GLY A 149 1.33 -8.67 9.61
C GLY A 149 1.99 -9.30 10.85
N GLU A 150 2.30 -10.58 10.82
CA GLU A 150 3.04 -11.28 11.88
C GLU A 150 4.47 -10.75 12.09
N ARG A 151 5.07 -10.09 11.08
CA ARG A 151 6.42 -9.52 11.18
C ARG A 151 6.50 -8.32 12.10
N LEU A 152 5.37 -7.62 12.29
CA LEU A 152 5.31 -6.50 13.22
C LEU A 152 5.12 -7.02 14.65
N SER A 153 5.97 -6.59 15.57
CA SER A 153 5.69 -6.73 17.00
C SER A 153 4.53 -5.80 17.42
N ASP A 154 4.02 -5.96 18.63
CA ASP A 154 3.01 -5.04 19.16
C ASP A 154 3.57 -3.63 19.36
N ALA A 155 4.86 -3.50 19.67
CA ALA A 155 5.54 -2.22 19.74
C ALA A 155 5.70 -1.56 18.37
N ASP A 156 5.95 -2.34 17.31
CA ASP A 156 6.07 -1.81 15.96
C ASP A 156 4.74 -1.23 15.46
N LEU A 157 3.60 -1.81 15.87
CA LEU A 157 2.27 -1.29 15.55
C LEU A 157 2.03 0.12 16.10
N GLU A 158 2.73 0.51 17.18
CA GLU A 158 2.64 1.87 17.74
C GLU A 158 3.24 2.94 16.81
N ALA A 159 4.05 2.54 15.83
CA ALA A 159 4.59 3.48 14.84
C ALA A 159 3.52 3.99 13.85
N PHE A 160 2.33 3.36 13.79
CA PHE A 160 1.28 3.70 12.84
C PHE A 160 0.03 4.20 13.56
N ASP A 161 -0.46 5.37 13.17
CA ASP A 161 -1.71 5.95 13.69
C ASP A 161 -2.93 5.31 13.00
N LEU A 162 -2.76 4.80 11.77
CA LEU A 162 -3.81 4.20 10.95
C LEU A 162 -3.23 3.04 10.13
N VAL A 163 -4.01 1.99 9.94
CA VAL A 163 -3.71 0.94 8.96
C VAL A 163 -4.78 0.97 7.85
N LEU A 164 -4.34 1.14 6.61
CA LEU A 164 -5.14 0.91 5.42
C LEU A 164 -4.97 -0.56 5.07
N LEU A 165 -6.01 -1.36 5.28
CA LEU A 165 -5.93 -2.82 5.13
C LEU A 165 -6.71 -3.29 3.92
N ASP A 166 -6.04 -3.96 3.00
CA ASP A 166 -6.69 -4.60 1.88
C ASP A 166 -7.44 -5.89 2.32
N LEU A 167 -8.76 -5.91 2.19
CA LEU A 167 -9.55 -7.13 2.24
C LEU A 167 -10.05 -7.45 0.83
N LYS A 168 -9.35 -8.35 0.14
CA LYS A 168 -9.54 -8.55 -1.31
C LYS A 168 -10.65 -9.54 -1.63
N THR A 169 -10.72 -10.63 -0.87
CA THR A 169 -11.77 -11.66 -0.95
C THR A 169 -11.98 -12.28 0.42
N TRP A 170 -13.13 -12.98 0.58
CA TRP A 170 -13.44 -13.66 1.82
C TRP A 170 -12.85 -15.07 1.89
N ASP A 171 -13.08 -15.88 0.86
CA ASP A 171 -12.68 -17.29 0.86
C ASP A 171 -11.26 -17.51 0.34
N ASP A 172 -10.65 -18.64 0.77
CA ASP A 172 -9.26 -18.95 0.51
C ASP A 172 -9.00 -19.31 -0.96
N ASP A 173 -9.88 -20.02 -1.62
CA ASP A 173 -9.70 -20.45 -3.01
C ASP A 173 -9.74 -19.25 -3.96
N ARG A 174 -10.73 -18.36 -3.75
CA ARG A 174 -10.83 -17.09 -4.49
C ARG A 174 -9.61 -16.22 -4.22
N HIS A 175 -9.16 -16.14 -2.96
CA HIS A 175 -8.00 -15.34 -2.60
C HIS A 175 -6.73 -15.86 -3.26
N ARG A 176 -6.52 -17.18 -3.30
CA ARG A 176 -5.39 -17.81 -4.02
C ARG A 176 -5.46 -17.55 -5.52
N THR A 177 -6.62 -17.67 -6.11
CA THR A 177 -6.82 -17.38 -7.54
C THR A 177 -6.49 -15.92 -7.84
N LEU A 178 -6.93 -14.99 -6.99
CA LEU A 178 -6.77 -13.56 -7.20
C LEU A 178 -5.34 -13.06 -6.91
N THR A 179 -4.69 -13.60 -5.87
CA THR A 179 -3.43 -13.04 -5.32
C THR A 179 -2.23 -13.98 -5.35
N GLY A 180 -2.48 -15.29 -5.54
CA GLY A 180 -1.49 -16.34 -5.40
C GLY A 180 -1.21 -16.79 -3.97
N GLN A 181 -1.93 -16.26 -2.94
CA GLN A 181 -1.68 -16.52 -1.53
C GLN A 181 -2.97 -16.84 -0.75
N PRO A 182 -2.90 -17.56 0.39
CA PRO A 182 -4.05 -17.81 1.24
C PRO A 182 -4.53 -16.55 1.96
N VAL A 183 -5.81 -16.51 2.35
CA VAL A 183 -6.42 -15.35 3.04
C VAL A 183 -6.18 -15.37 4.55
N GLY A 184 -5.94 -16.52 5.16
CA GLY A 184 -5.84 -16.68 6.62
C GLY A 184 -4.97 -15.64 7.32
N PRO A 185 -3.70 -15.45 6.92
CA PRO A 185 -2.82 -14.46 7.54
C PRO A 185 -3.37 -13.03 7.52
N VAL A 186 -4.12 -12.65 6.48
CA VAL A 186 -4.76 -11.31 6.37
C VAL A 186 -5.85 -11.17 7.43
N HIS A 187 -6.70 -12.19 7.59
CA HIS A 187 -7.74 -12.20 8.62
C HIS A 187 -7.16 -12.21 10.03
N ASP A 188 -6.06 -12.94 10.26
CA ASP A 188 -5.40 -12.98 11.57
C ASP A 188 -4.79 -11.63 11.92
N PHE A 189 -4.18 -10.95 10.95
CA PHE A 189 -3.69 -9.59 11.16
C PHE A 189 -4.83 -8.60 11.47
N ALA A 190 -5.95 -8.67 10.73
CA ALA A 190 -7.12 -7.84 11.01
C ALA A 190 -7.66 -8.04 12.44
N ARG A 191 -7.78 -9.30 12.90
CA ARG A 191 -8.19 -9.62 14.28
C ARG A 191 -7.20 -9.08 15.31
N ARG A 192 -5.89 -9.17 15.02
CA ARG A 192 -4.84 -8.62 15.89
C ARG A 192 -4.93 -7.10 15.99
N LEU A 193 -5.15 -6.39 14.88
CA LEU A 193 -5.37 -4.95 14.87
C LEU A 193 -6.59 -4.56 15.72
N ALA A 194 -7.68 -5.33 15.63
CA ALA A 194 -8.88 -5.14 16.45
C ALA A 194 -8.59 -5.35 17.95
N ALA A 195 -7.91 -6.44 18.30
CA ALA A 195 -7.51 -6.71 19.69
C ALA A 195 -6.63 -5.61 20.29
N LYS A 196 -5.80 -4.97 19.45
CA LYS A 196 -4.95 -3.83 19.82
C LYS A 196 -5.63 -2.48 19.68
N LYS A 197 -6.90 -2.44 19.28
CA LYS A 197 -7.69 -1.22 19.03
C LYS A 197 -7.00 -0.24 18.09
N ARG A 198 -6.27 -0.75 17.08
CA ARG A 198 -5.65 0.07 16.04
C ARG A 198 -6.71 0.51 15.05
N PRO A 199 -6.81 1.80 14.71
CA PRO A 199 -7.72 2.28 13.68
C PRO A 199 -7.43 1.62 12.33
N VAL A 200 -8.49 1.16 11.66
CA VAL A 200 -8.39 0.52 10.34
C VAL A 200 -9.34 1.20 9.36
N TRP A 201 -8.82 1.53 8.17
CA TRP A 201 -9.62 1.75 6.99
C TRP A 201 -9.47 0.53 6.08
N VAL A 202 -10.57 -0.09 5.73
CA VAL A 202 -10.57 -1.24 4.81
C VAL A 202 -10.61 -0.75 3.38
N ARG A 203 -9.76 -1.31 2.53
CA ARG A 203 -9.74 -1.09 1.09
C ARG A 203 -10.22 -2.35 0.38
N PHE A 204 -11.31 -2.24 -0.37
CA PHE A 204 -11.92 -3.32 -1.10
C PHE A 204 -12.03 -2.97 -2.58
N VAL A 205 -11.26 -3.66 -3.44
CA VAL A 205 -11.31 -3.44 -4.89
C VAL A 205 -12.47 -4.25 -5.48
N LEU A 206 -13.41 -3.53 -6.09
CA LEU A 206 -14.61 -4.10 -6.73
C LEU A 206 -14.33 -4.38 -8.21
N VAL A 207 -14.11 -5.65 -8.54
CA VAL A 207 -13.77 -6.12 -9.88
C VAL A 207 -14.93 -6.94 -10.41
N PRO A 208 -15.56 -6.55 -11.55
CA PRO A 208 -16.66 -7.31 -12.15
C PRO A 208 -16.27 -8.76 -12.44
N GLY A 209 -17.11 -9.69 -11.99
CA GLY A 209 -16.92 -11.13 -12.18
C GLY A 209 -15.86 -11.78 -11.29
N LEU A 210 -15.16 -11.01 -10.43
CA LEU A 210 -14.15 -11.55 -9.52
C LEU A 210 -14.46 -11.29 -8.04
N THR A 211 -14.86 -10.07 -7.69
CA THR A 211 -15.06 -9.68 -6.29
C THR A 211 -16.42 -9.06 -6.02
N ASP A 212 -17.25 -8.85 -7.04
CA ASP A 212 -18.47 -8.04 -7.03
C ASP A 212 -19.74 -8.80 -6.63
N ASP A 213 -19.65 -10.10 -6.32
CA ASP A 213 -20.81 -10.89 -5.88
C ASP A 213 -21.05 -10.79 -4.36
N ALA A 214 -22.34 -10.94 -3.97
CA ALA A 214 -22.77 -10.87 -2.58
C ALA A 214 -22.08 -11.92 -1.68
N ALA A 215 -21.83 -13.13 -2.21
CA ALA A 215 -21.18 -14.22 -1.46
C ALA A 215 -19.74 -13.86 -1.04
N ASN A 216 -19.09 -12.90 -1.73
CA ASN A 216 -17.81 -12.35 -1.34
C ASN A 216 -17.96 -11.14 -0.41
N ILE A 217 -18.86 -10.18 -0.76
CA ILE A 217 -18.94 -8.89 -0.07
C ILE A 217 -19.58 -9.02 1.32
N GLU A 218 -20.68 -9.78 1.46
CA GLU A 218 -21.41 -9.91 2.73
C GLU A 218 -20.56 -10.48 3.87
N PRO A 219 -19.79 -11.58 3.68
CA PRO A 219 -18.89 -12.06 4.74
C PRO A 219 -17.80 -11.06 5.10
N ILE A 220 -17.21 -10.32 4.13
CA ILE A 220 -16.24 -9.26 4.40
C ILE A 220 -16.88 -8.15 5.25
N ALA A 221 -18.08 -7.71 4.89
CA ALA A 221 -18.80 -6.68 5.62
C ALA A 221 -19.13 -7.12 7.05
N THR A 222 -19.59 -8.36 7.23
CA THR A 222 -19.85 -8.97 8.55
C THR A 222 -18.57 -9.04 9.38
N PHE A 223 -17.46 -9.45 8.77
CA PHE A 223 -16.16 -9.50 9.43
C PHE A 223 -15.71 -8.09 9.86
N CYS A 224 -15.80 -7.10 9.00
CA CYS A 224 -15.47 -5.69 9.34
C CYS A 224 -16.30 -5.19 10.53
N GLN A 225 -17.60 -5.49 10.56
CA GLN A 225 -18.47 -5.13 11.68
C GLN A 225 -18.01 -5.79 13.00
N GLN A 226 -17.69 -7.08 12.96
CA GLN A 226 -17.25 -7.84 14.14
C GLN A 226 -15.89 -7.36 14.69
N LEU A 227 -15.01 -6.87 13.86
CA LEU A 227 -13.71 -6.32 14.29
C LEU A 227 -13.86 -5.10 15.21
N GLY A 228 -14.84 -4.24 14.98
CA GLY A 228 -15.18 -3.10 15.84
C GLY A 228 -14.18 -1.93 15.82
N ASN A 229 -13.08 -2.05 15.09
CA ASN A 229 -12.05 -1.00 14.94
C ASN A 229 -11.97 -0.45 13.51
N VAL A 230 -12.88 -0.88 12.62
CA VAL A 230 -12.97 -0.37 11.26
C VAL A 230 -13.69 0.98 11.25
N GLU A 231 -12.96 2.04 10.96
CA GLU A 231 -13.51 3.41 10.93
C GLU A 231 -14.11 3.78 9.58
N ARG A 232 -13.63 3.11 8.51
CA ARG A 232 -14.01 3.40 7.13
C ARG A 232 -13.81 2.17 6.23
N VAL A 233 -14.67 2.04 5.24
CA VAL A 233 -14.51 1.09 4.13
C VAL A 233 -14.49 1.87 2.82
N ASP A 234 -13.42 1.77 2.06
CA ASP A 234 -13.31 2.31 0.72
C ASP A 234 -13.58 1.20 -0.30
N VAL A 235 -14.74 1.26 -0.94
CA VAL A 235 -15.05 0.40 -2.09
C VAL A 235 -14.45 1.05 -3.33
N LEU A 236 -13.36 0.47 -3.83
CA LEU A 236 -12.56 1.01 -4.92
C LEU A 236 -12.99 0.38 -6.25
N PRO A 237 -13.67 1.09 -7.14
CA PRO A 237 -14.04 0.55 -8.44
C PRO A 237 -12.78 0.20 -9.24
N PHE A 238 -12.76 -1.01 -9.79
CA PHE A 238 -11.70 -1.42 -10.71
C PHE A 238 -11.61 -0.48 -11.91
N HIS A 239 -10.39 -0.22 -12.38
CA HIS A 239 -10.13 0.58 -13.57
C HIS A 239 -8.84 0.14 -14.28
N GLN A 240 -8.71 0.47 -15.56
CA GLN A 240 -7.62 0.04 -16.43
C GLN A 240 -6.35 0.92 -16.38
N LEU A 241 -6.22 1.85 -15.43
CA LEU A 241 -5.09 2.80 -15.38
C LEU A 241 -3.71 2.13 -15.21
N GLY A 242 -3.66 0.89 -14.70
CA GLY A 242 -2.41 0.13 -14.56
C GLY A 242 -2.02 -0.69 -15.80
N ARG A 243 -2.90 -0.84 -16.81
CA ARG A 243 -2.73 -1.73 -17.97
C ARG A 243 -1.41 -1.49 -18.71
N PHE A 244 -1.04 -0.24 -18.92
CA PHE A 244 0.19 0.12 -19.62
C PHE A 244 1.46 -0.43 -18.95
N LYS A 245 1.46 -0.59 -17.62
CA LYS A 245 2.59 -1.14 -16.88
C LYS A 245 2.78 -2.63 -17.16
N TRP A 246 1.68 -3.40 -17.27
CA TRP A 246 1.72 -4.80 -17.66
C TRP A 246 2.31 -4.95 -19.07
N GLN A 247 1.88 -4.12 -20.01
CA GLN A 247 2.41 -4.09 -21.37
C GLN A 247 3.90 -3.72 -21.40
N GLN A 248 4.33 -2.71 -20.64
CA GLN A 248 5.74 -2.33 -20.52
C GLN A 248 6.61 -3.46 -19.94
N LEU A 249 6.07 -4.24 -19.01
CA LEU A 249 6.74 -5.39 -18.41
C LEU A 249 6.66 -6.64 -19.29
N ARG A 250 5.95 -6.58 -20.43
CA ARG A 250 5.68 -7.71 -21.32
C ARG A 250 5.03 -8.89 -20.58
N MET A 251 4.12 -8.57 -19.68
CA MET A 251 3.38 -9.54 -18.90
C MET A 251 1.95 -9.62 -19.44
N GLU A 252 1.38 -10.83 -19.44
CA GLU A 252 -0.02 -11.04 -19.73
C GLU A 252 -0.88 -10.39 -18.65
N TYR A 253 -1.89 -9.61 -19.05
CA TYR A 253 -2.84 -8.96 -18.16
C TYR A 253 -4.19 -9.67 -18.25
N ALA A 254 -4.48 -10.54 -17.28
CA ALA A 254 -5.69 -11.37 -17.27
C ALA A 254 -7.01 -10.56 -17.34
N LEU A 255 -6.98 -9.28 -16.95
CA LEU A 255 -8.15 -8.40 -16.93
C LEU A 255 -8.16 -7.38 -18.09
N GLU A 256 -7.47 -7.67 -19.19
CA GLU A 256 -7.33 -6.75 -20.32
C GLU A 256 -8.67 -6.29 -20.88
N GLU A 257 -9.65 -7.20 -20.94
CA GLU A 257 -11.00 -6.95 -21.48
C GLU A 257 -12.04 -6.66 -20.37
N THR A 258 -11.62 -6.58 -19.10
CA THR A 258 -12.54 -6.32 -17.99
C THR A 258 -12.85 -4.83 -17.92
N GLU A 259 -14.11 -4.48 -18.09
CA GLU A 259 -14.57 -3.09 -17.95
C GLU A 259 -14.70 -2.69 -16.46
N PRO A 260 -14.57 -1.39 -16.14
CA PRO A 260 -14.90 -0.88 -14.83
C PRO A 260 -16.36 -1.21 -14.44
N PRO A 261 -16.64 -1.43 -13.13
CA PRO A 261 -17.98 -1.68 -12.66
C PRO A 261 -18.89 -0.47 -12.92
N LYS A 262 -20.14 -0.75 -13.29
CA LYS A 262 -21.16 0.30 -13.42
C LYS A 262 -21.46 0.94 -12.06
N PRO A 263 -21.83 2.24 -12.02
CA PRO A 263 -22.13 2.93 -10.75
C PRO A 263 -23.11 2.18 -9.83
N GLU A 264 -24.15 1.55 -10.44
CA GLU A 264 -25.17 0.81 -9.68
C GLU A 264 -24.59 -0.42 -8.97
N ILE A 265 -23.54 -1.03 -9.52
CA ILE A 265 -22.84 -2.17 -8.90
C ILE A 265 -22.01 -1.67 -7.70
N VAL A 266 -21.35 -0.52 -7.86
CA VAL A 266 -20.60 0.12 -6.78
C VAL A 266 -21.54 0.51 -5.63
N GLU A 267 -22.66 1.16 -5.94
CA GLU A 267 -23.67 1.55 -4.94
C GLU A 267 -24.22 0.35 -4.18
N LYS A 268 -24.50 -0.77 -4.87
CA LYS A 268 -24.93 -2.02 -4.23
C LYS A 268 -23.88 -2.57 -3.26
N ALA A 269 -22.62 -2.61 -3.68
CA ALA A 269 -21.51 -3.05 -2.83
C ALA A 269 -21.38 -2.15 -1.58
N VAL A 270 -21.39 -0.84 -1.75
CA VAL A 270 -21.36 0.13 -0.65
C VAL A 270 -22.57 -0.04 0.29
N ALA A 271 -23.76 -0.30 -0.27
CA ALA A 271 -24.99 -0.49 0.52
C ALA A 271 -24.90 -1.73 1.44
N ILE A 272 -24.23 -2.81 1.03
CA ILE A 272 -24.01 -4.00 1.88
C ILE A 272 -23.23 -3.62 3.14
N PHE A 273 -22.12 -2.90 3.00
CA PHE A 273 -21.33 -2.43 4.15
C PHE A 273 -22.13 -1.48 5.05
N ARG A 274 -22.87 -0.53 4.45
CA ARG A 274 -23.70 0.44 5.19
C ARG A 274 -24.86 -0.20 5.95
N ALA A 275 -25.44 -1.29 5.41
CA ALA A 275 -26.50 -2.03 6.08
C ALA A 275 -26.06 -2.64 7.43
N LEU A 276 -24.76 -2.87 7.61
CA LEU A 276 -24.15 -3.33 8.87
C LEU A 276 -23.60 -2.18 9.74
N GLY A 277 -23.95 -0.93 9.44
CA GLY A 277 -23.54 0.25 10.21
C GLY A 277 -22.12 0.75 9.95
N LEU A 278 -21.44 0.21 8.93
CA LEU A 278 -20.09 0.65 8.54
C LEU A 278 -20.15 1.94 7.71
N LYS A 279 -19.17 2.81 7.88
CA LYS A 279 -18.99 4.02 7.04
C LYS A 279 -18.32 3.60 5.74
N ALA A 280 -19.10 3.32 4.70
CA ALA A 280 -18.59 2.91 3.38
C ALA A 280 -18.80 3.99 2.32
N TYR A 281 -17.86 4.10 1.39
CA TYR A 281 -17.83 5.10 0.31
C TYR A 281 -17.49 4.45 -1.03
#